data_6fec85d8609712e70dc08352355519b5
#
_entry.id   6fec85d8609712e70dc08352355519b5
#
_cell.length_a   1.000
_cell.length_b   1.000
_cell.length_c   1.000
_cell.angle_alpha   90.00
_cell.angle_beta   90.00
_cell.angle_gamma   90.00
#
_symmetry.space_group_name_H-M   'P 1'
#
loop_
_entity.id
_entity.type
_entity.pdbx_description
1 polymer ?
#
loop_
_entity_poly.entity_id
_entity_poly.type
_entity_poly.pdbx_seq_one_letter_code
_entity_poly.pdbx_strand_id
1 'polypeptide(L)'
;MIGVLLVNLGTPDNPKTPAVRKYLREFLMDGRVIDIPYIFRSLLVNGIIAPFRAPKSAKIYQELWDDRGSPLKYYGEDVVRDLQNKLGDAYYVRLAMRYQSPDMKSALADMQSKGLKKLIVIPFFPQYASATTGSVYERVMELMKDWQVMPDL
;
A
#
# COMPACT_ATOMS: atom_id res chain seq x y z
N MET A 1 -11.28 -5.09 -20.80
CA MET A 1 -10.46 -5.70 -19.71
C MET A 1 -10.95 -5.17 -18.37
N ILE A 2 -10.95 -5.99 -17.34
CA ILE A 2 -11.33 -5.63 -15.98
C ILE A 2 -10.04 -5.61 -15.14
N GLY A 3 -9.78 -4.50 -14.46
CA GLY A 3 -8.66 -4.40 -13.50
C GLY A 3 -9.05 -4.91 -12.13
N VAL A 4 -8.15 -5.61 -11.48
CA VAL A 4 -8.28 -6.03 -10.07
C VAL A 4 -7.03 -5.56 -9.32
N LEU A 5 -7.20 -4.57 -8.45
CA LEU A 5 -6.13 -4.00 -7.63
C LEU A 5 -6.26 -4.54 -6.20
N LEU A 6 -5.35 -5.41 -5.80
CA LEU A 6 -5.22 -5.85 -4.42
C LEU A 6 -4.34 -4.84 -3.68
N VAL A 7 -4.83 -4.26 -2.58
CA VAL A 7 -4.08 -3.26 -1.82
C VAL A 7 -3.86 -3.73 -0.40
N ASN A 8 -2.59 -3.92 -0.03
CA ASN A 8 -2.21 -4.21 1.35
C ASN A 8 -1.61 -2.96 2.02
N LEU A 9 -1.38 -3.03 3.34
CA LEU A 9 -0.91 -1.89 4.13
C LEU A 9 0.44 -1.37 3.65
N GLY A 10 1.38 -2.26 3.49
CA GLY A 10 2.76 -1.92 3.15
C GLY A 10 3.77 -2.51 4.12
N THR A 11 5.01 -2.48 3.69
CA THR A 11 6.15 -3.02 4.42
C THR A 11 7.39 -2.20 4.05
N PRO A 12 8.40 -2.08 4.91
CA PRO A 12 9.66 -1.45 4.53
C PRO A 12 10.29 -2.15 3.32
N ASP A 13 11.06 -1.42 2.51
CA ASP A 13 11.78 -2.01 1.36
C ASP A 13 12.85 -3.03 1.78
N ASN A 14 13.38 -2.88 2.99
CA ASN A 14 14.29 -3.83 3.64
C ASN A 14 14.22 -3.66 5.16
N PRO A 15 14.71 -4.62 5.97
CA PRO A 15 14.61 -4.58 7.44
C PRO A 15 15.65 -3.69 8.13
N LYS A 16 16.37 -2.84 7.38
CA LYS A 16 17.34 -1.91 7.98
C LYS A 16 16.65 -0.67 8.55
N THR A 17 17.20 -0.11 9.61
CA THR A 17 16.65 1.06 10.31
C THR A 17 16.27 2.23 9.38
N PRO A 18 17.06 2.63 8.37
CA PRO A 18 16.67 3.73 7.47
C PRO A 18 15.40 3.45 6.67
N ALA A 19 15.25 2.23 6.13
CA ALA A 19 14.06 1.84 5.37
C ALA A 19 12.83 1.73 6.27
N VAL A 20 12.98 1.15 7.47
CA VAL A 20 11.92 1.09 8.47
C VAL A 20 11.50 2.48 8.92
N ARG A 21 12.45 3.41 9.09
CA ARG A 21 12.16 4.82 9.42
C ARG A 21 11.35 5.49 8.31
N LYS A 22 11.72 5.29 7.05
CA LYS A 22 10.98 5.80 5.89
C LYS A 22 9.55 5.29 5.87
N TYR A 23 9.36 3.99 6.04
CA TYR A 23 8.05 3.34 6.12
C TYR A 23 7.20 3.90 7.27
N LEU A 24 7.76 3.98 8.49
CA LEU A 24 7.05 4.52 9.65
C LEU A 24 6.63 5.98 9.46
N ARG A 25 7.46 6.80 8.83
CA ARG A 25 7.10 8.19 8.52
C ARG A 25 5.90 8.26 7.58
N GLU A 26 5.94 7.51 6.48
CA GLU A 26 4.85 7.51 5.50
C GLU A 26 3.55 7.01 6.13
N PHE A 27 3.60 5.90 6.86
CA PHE A 27 2.47 5.30 7.55
C PHE A 27 1.86 6.23 8.62
N LEU A 28 2.67 6.77 9.50
CA LEU A 28 2.19 7.56 10.63
C LEU A 28 1.86 9.02 10.27
N MET A 29 2.31 9.49 9.11
CA MET A 29 1.90 10.80 8.58
C MET A 29 0.52 10.79 7.92
N ASP A 30 -0.09 9.62 7.72
CA ASP A 30 -1.47 9.53 7.26
C ASP A 30 -2.44 10.06 8.34
N GLY A 31 -3.30 11.00 7.97
CA GLY A 31 -4.29 11.60 8.86
C GLY A 31 -5.34 10.63 9.37
N ARG A 32 -5.57 9.53 8.64
CA ARG A 32 -6.46 8.45 9.08
C ARG A 32 -5.82 7.52 10.10
N VAL A 33 -4.49 7.55 10.22
CA VAL A 33 -3.73 6.76 11.20
C VAL A 33 -3.51 7.55 12.48
N ILE A 34 -3.07 8.81 12.36
CA ILE A 34 -2.92 9.74 13.49
C ILE A 34 -3.77 10.99 13.19
N ASP A 35 -4.97 11.03 13.75
CA ASP A 35 -5.95 12.09 13.52
C ASP A 35 -5.70 13.29 14.42
N ILE A 36 -4.63 14.02 14.12
CA ILE A 36 -4.28 15.31 14.73
C ILE A 36 -3.85 16.29 13.62
N PRO A 37 -3.89 17.63 13.85
CA PRO A 37 -3.45 18.61 12.87
C PRO A 37 -2.06 18.31 12.32
N TYR A 38 -1.88 18.52 11.01
CA TYR A 38 -0.66 18.13 10.27
C TYR A 38 0.65 18.59 10.93
N ILE A 39 0.70 19.82 11.44
CA ILE A 39 1.91 20.37 12.07
C ILE A 39 2.30 19.56 13.31
N PHE A 40 1.35 19.29 14.20
CA PHE A 40 1.61 18.49 15.41
C PHE A 40 1.95 17.05 15.08
N ARG A 41 1.25 16.45 14.09
CA ARG A 41 1.55 15.11 13.58
C ARG A 41 2.97 15.06 13.02
N SER A 42 3.38 16.06 12.22
CA SER A 42 4.71 16.11 11.64
C SER A 42 5.81 16.22 12.71
N LEU A 43 5.62 17.08 13.71
CA LEU A 43 6.56 17.22 14.83
C LEU A 43 6.66 15.91 15.63
N LEU A 44 5.53 15.31 15.96
CA LEU A 44 5.46 14.05 16.69
C LEU A 44 6.12 12.89 15.93
N VAL A 45 5.75 12.71 14.68
CA VAL A 45 6.22 11.56 13.87
C VAL A 45 7.69 11.72 13.52
N ASN A 46 8.11 12.88 13.00
CA ASN A 46 9.47 13.07 12.52
C ASN A 46 10.46 13.37 13.66
N GLY A 47 10.04 14.07 14.71
CA GLY A 47 10.89 14.44 15.83
C GLY A 47 11.01 13.34 16.90
N ILE A 48 9.97 12.58 17.13
CA ILE A 48 9.92 11.63 18.24
C ILE A 48 9.75 10.19 17.77
N ILE A 49 8.61 9.87 17.11
CA ILE A 49 8.26 8.47 16.90
C ILE A 49 9.25 7.79 15.94
N ALA A 50 9.46 8.35 14.75
CA ALA A 50 10.29 7.71 13.74
C ALA A 50 11.76 7.55 14.14
N PRO A 51 12.43 8.52 14.78
CA PRO A 51 13.80 8.35 15.26
C PRO A 51 13.95 7.24 16.31
N PHE A 52 13.07 7.23 17.33
CA PHE A 52 13.22 6.32 18.46
C PHE A 52 12.61 4.93 18.21
N ARG A 53 11.52 4.86 17.43
CA ARG A 53 10.84 3.59 17.15
C ARG A 53 11.49 2.79 16.03
N ALA A 54 12.08 3.44 15.01
CA ALA A 54 12.62 2.75 13.86
C ALA A 54 13.71 1.72 14.19
N PRO A 55 14.68 1.97 15.08
CA PRO A 55 15.67 0.96 15.45
C PRO A 55 15.06 -0.28 16.13
N LYS A 56 14.06 -0.08 17.00
CA LYS A 56 13.36 -1.18 17.67
C LYS A 56 12.52 -1.99 16.67
N SER A 57 11.76 -1.31 15.81
CA SER A 57 10.96 -1.97 14.78
C SER A 57 11.84 -2.69 13.75
N ALA A 58 13.01 -2.16 13.42
CA ALA A 58 13.94 -2.81 12.49
C ALA A 58 14.39 -4.19 12.98
N LYS A 59 14.61 -4.36 14.28
CA LYS A 59 14.94 -5.68 14.86
C LYS A 59 13.80 -6.68 14.64
N ILE A 60 12.55 -6.28 14.86
CA ILE A 60 11.37 -7.12 14.61
C ILE A 60 11.26 -7.48 13.13
N TYR A 61 11.47 -6.51 12.23
CA TYR A 61 11.47 -6.78 10.79
C TYR A 61 12.59 -7.72 10.37
N GLN A 62 13.77 -7.65 10.99
CA GLN A 62 14.88 -8.59 10.72
C GLN A 62 14.51 -10.03 11.10
N GLU A 63 13.76 -10.23 12.16
CA GLU A 63 13.26 -11.56 12.58
C GLU A 63 12.18 -12.11 11.64
N LEU A 64 11.37 -11.21 11.03
CA LEU A 64 10.30 -11.58 10.11
C LEU A 64 10.79 -11.80 8.67
N TRP A 65 11.96 -11.23 8.33
CA TRP A 65 12.49 -11.28 6.96
C TRP A 65 13.11 -12.63 6.68
N ASP A 66 12.76 -13.23 5.56
CA ASP A 66 13.35 -14.46 5.06
C ASP A 66 14.05 -14.27 3.71
N ASP A 67 14.49 -15.37 3.08
CA ASP A 67 15.18 -15.36 1.79
C ASP A 67 14.32 -14.76 0.64
N ARG A 68 13.00 -14.79 0.75
CA ARG A 68 12.07 -14.18 -0.20
C ARG A 68 11.81 -12.68 0.12
N GLY A 69 12.25 -12.19 1.26
CA GLY A 69 12.03 -10.82 1.71
C GLY A 69 10.89 -10.68 2.71
N SER A 70 10.06 -9.63 2.55
CA SER A 70 8.90 -9.40 3.42
C SER A 70 7.77 -10.40 3.13
N PRO A 71 7.31 -11.19 4.12
CA PRO A 71 6.16 -12.11 3.96
C PRO A 71 4.91 -11.41 3.43
N LEU A 72 4.61 -10.21 3.91
CA LEU A 72 3.46 -9.43 3.45
C LEU A 72 3.52 -9.16 1.93
N LYS A 73 4.71 -8.92 1.41
CA LYS A 73 4.92 -8.61 0.01
C LYS A 73 4.84 -9.86 -0.86
N TYR A 74 5.65 -10.88 -0.58
CA TYR A 74 5.71 -12.03 -1.46
C TYR A 74 4.43 -12.89 -1.43
N TYR A 75 3.73 -13.00 -0.30
CA TYR A 75 2.41 -13.65 -0.29
C TYR A 75 1.38 -12.85 -1.10
N GLY A 76 1.45 -11.52 -1.07
CA GLY A 76 0.62 -10.68 -1.94
C GLY A 76 0.91 -10.92 -3.42
N GLU A 77 2.19 -11.04 -3.80
CA GLU A 77 2.62 -11.37 -5.17
C GLU A 77 2.18 -12.78 -5.59
N ASP A 78 2.27 -13.76 -4.70
CA ASP A 78 1.79 -15.12 -4.93
C ASP A 78 0.26 -15.13 -5.18
N VAL A 79 -0.51 -14.41 -4.38
CA VAL A 79 -1.98 -14.27 -4.58
C VAL A 79 -2.31 -13.61 -5.92
N VAL A 80 -1.60 -12.56 -6.30
CA VAL A 80 -1.79 -11.89 -7.60
C VAL A 80 -1.55 -12.87 -8.74
N ARG A 81 -0.45 -13.62 -8.70
CA ARG A 81 -0.12 -14.62 -9.72
C ARG A 81 -1.20 -15.69 -9.84
N ASP A 82 -1.63 -16.24 -8.70
CA ASP A 82 -2.61 -17.32 -8.67
C ASP A 82 -4.01 -16.83 -9.08
N LEU A 83 -4.39 -15.62 -8.68
CA LEU A 83 -5.64 -14.99 -9.08
C LEU A 83 -5.63 -14.66 -10.59
N GLN A 84 -4.54 -14.11 -11.12
CA GLN A 84 -4.40 -13.83 -12.56
C GLN A 84 -4.55 -15.13 -13.37
N ASN A 85 -3.90 -16.21 -12.95
CA ASN A 85 -3.99 -17.51 -13.61
C ASN A 85 -5.43 -18.06 -13.62
N LYS A 86 -6.17 -17.87 -12.54
CA LYS A 86 -7.57 -18.32 -12.43
C LYS A 86 -8.55 -17.46 -13.23
N LEU A 87 -8.32 -16.16 -13.29
CA LEU A 87 -9.23 -15.22 -13.96
C LEU A 87 -8.98 -15.12 -15.48
N GLY A 88 -7.77 -15.45 -15.94
CA GLY A 88 -7.40 -15.39 -17.35
C GLY A 88 -7.25 -13.97 -17.90
N ASP A 89 -7.15 -13.85 -19.23
CA ASP A 89 -6.77 -12.62 -19.93
C ASP A 89 -7.85 -11.52 -19.96
N ALA A 90 -9.08 -11.85 -19.56
CA ALA A 90 -10.15 -10.84 -19.42
C ALA A 90 -9.92 -9.91 -18.24
N TYR A 91 -9.07 -10.32 -17.31
CA TYR A 91 -8.72 -9.58 -16.10
C TYR A 91 -7.25 -9.18 -16.09
N TYR A 92 -6.95 -8.08 -15.38
CA TYR A 92 -5.60 -7.61 -15.14
C TYR A 92 -5.41 -7.37 -13.65
N VAL A 93 -4.68 -8.27 -13.01
CA VAL A 93 -4.52 -8.29 -11.55
C VAL A 93 -3.20 -7.64 -11.16
N ARG A 94 -3.23 -6.74 -10.16
CA ARG A 94 -2.06 -6.06 -9.62
C ARG A 94 -2.08 -6.02 -8.10
N LEU A 95 -0.88 -6.08 -7.51
CA LEU A 95 -0.64 -5.76 -6.11
C LEU A 95 -0.23 -4.30 -5.99
N ALA A 96 -0.74 -3.63 -4.98
CA ALA A 96 -0.17 -2.38 -4.50
C ALA A 96 -0.09 -2.36 -2.98
N MET A 97 0.81 -1.53 -2.47
CA MET A 97 0.93 -1.21 -1.06
C MET A 97 0.45 0.21 -0.82
N ARG A 98 -0.32 0.40 0.26
CA ARG A 98 -0.75 1.74 0.68
C ARG A 98 0.46 2.62 1.01
N TYR A 99 1.50 2.02 1.60
CA TYR A 99 2.76 2.65 1.94
C TYR A 99 3.94 1.85 1.40
N GLN A 100 4.91 2.52 0.80
CA GLN A 100 6.10 1.96 0.14
C GLN A 100 5.76 1.16 -1.13
N SER A 101 6.63 0.27 -1.56
CA SER A 101 6.58 -0.42 -2.87
C SER A 101 6.04 -1.85 -2.79
N PRO A 102 5.27 -2.28 -3.82
CA PRO A 102 4.84 -1.55 -5.02
C PRO A 102 3.78 -0.48 -4.70
N ASP A 103 4.02 0.76 -5.10
CA ASP A 103 3.13 1.86 -4.71
C ASP A 103 1.84 1.93 -5.55
N MET A 104 0.78 2.48 -4.95
CA MET A 104 -0.53 2.60 -5.58
C MET A 104 -0.52 3.49 -6.83
N LYS A 105 0.31 4.54 -6.86
CA LYS A 105 0.38 5.46 -7.99
C LYS A 105 0.89 4.76 -9.24
N SER A 106 1.99 4.02 -9.13
CA SER A 106 2.56 3.26 -10.23
C SER A 106 1.63 2.14 -10.70
N ALA A 107 0.98 1.44 -9.75
CA ALA A 107 0.03 0.38 -10.09
C ALA A 107 -1.20 0.92 -10.83
N LEU A 108 -1.78 2.02 -10.36
CA LEU A 108 -2.94 2.64 -11.02
C LEU A 108 -2.58 3.25 -12.39
N ALA A 109 -1.39 3.86 -12.53
CA ALA A 109 -0.93 4.38 -13.82
C ALA A 109 -0.73 3.26 -14.86
N ASP A 110 -0.16 2.13 -14.44
CA ASP A 110 -0.04 0.94 -15.29
C ASP A 110 -1.44 0.42 -15.71
N MET A 111 -2.36 0.32 -14.77
CA MET A 111 -3.75 -0.08 -15.03
C MET A 111 -4.48 0.89 -15.97
N GLN A 112 -4.30 2.20 -15.78
CA GLN A 112 -4.86 3.23 -16.65
C GLN A 112 -4.41 3.04 -18.11
N SER A 113 -3.13 2.71 -18.32
CA SER A 113 -2.56 2.49 -19.65
C SER A 113 -3.19 1.31 -20.41
N LYS A 114 -3.87 0.40 -19.71
CA LYS A 114 -4.55 -0.76 -20.28
C LYS A 114 -5.97 -0.47 -20.78
N GLY A 115 -6.48 0.74 -20.58
CA GLY A 115 -7.83 1.12 -21.02
C GLY A 115 -8.93 0.27 -20.37
N LEU A 116 -8.90 0.15 -19.06
CA LEU A 116 -9.83 -0.67 -18.29
C LEU A 116 -11.28 -0.17 -18.45
N LYS A 117 -12.22 -1.09 -18.61
CA LYS A 117 -13.66 -0.79 -18.54
C LYS A 117 -14.16 -0.73 -17.10
N LYS A 118 -13.57 -1.54 -16.23
CA LYS A 118 -13.92 -1.65 -14.82
C LYS A 118 -12.65 -1.83 -13.99
N LEU A 119 -12.62 -1.21 -12.82
CA LEU A 119 -11.58 -1.38 -11.81
C LEU A 119 -12.22 -1.88 -10.50
N ILE A 120 -11.77 -3.03 -10.04
CA ILE A 120 -12.15 -3.59 -8.75
C ILE A 120 -10.99 -3.36 -7.79
N VAL A 121 -11.20 -2.58 -6.74
CA VAL A 121 -10.20 -2.36 -5.69
C VAL A 121 -10.55 -3.20 -4.48
N ILE A 122 -9.63 -4.05 -4.07
CA ILE A 122 -9.80 -4.96 -2.93
C ILE A 122 -8.76 -4.59 -1.86
N PRO A 123 -9.14 -3.81 -0.83
CA PRO A 123 -8.31 -3.63 0.35
C PRO A 123 -8.14 -4.98 1.06
N PHE A 124 -6.89 -5.40 1.25
CA PHE A 124 -6.56 -6.75 1.73
C PHE A 124 -6.56 -6.79 3.27
N PHE A 125 -7.71 -6.39 3.85
CA PHE A 125 -7.94 -6.36 5.30
C PHE A 125 -9.20 -7.14 5.64
N PRO A 126 -9.21 -7.91 6.73
CA PRO A 126 -10.36 -8.76 7.10
C PRO A 126 -11.59 -7.94 7.51
N GLN A 127 -11.38 -6.70 7.97
CA GLN A 127 -12.44 -5.81 8.46
C GLN A 127 -12.17 -4.37 8.04
N TYR A 128 -13.24 -3.57 7.95
CA TYR A 128 -13.12 -2.14 7.73
C TYR A 128 -12.52 -1.44 8.95
N ALA A 129 -11.52 -0.58 8.69
CA ALA A 129 -11.07 0.43 9.62
C ALA A 129 -10.71 1.71 8.83
N SER A 130 -10.89 2.89 9.45
CA SER A 130 -10.53 4.17 8.82
C SER A 130 -9.07 4.22 8.41
N ALA A 131 -8.19 3.74 9.30
CA ALA A 131 -6.74 3.73 9.09
C ALA A 131 -6.24 2.69 8.07
N THR A 132 -7.09 1.78 7.61
CA THR A 132 -6.75 0.76 6.61
C THR A 132 -7.59 0.92 5.36
N THR A 133 -8.79 0.34 5.33
CA THR A 133 -9.70 0.39 4.18
C THR A 133 -10.06 1.83 3.79
N GLY A 134 -10.35 2.69 4.77
CA GLY A 134 -10.65 4.11 4.52
C GLY A 134 -9.48 4.85 3.87
N SER A 135 -8.25 4.64 4.37
CA SER A 135 -7.03 5.23 3.81
C SER A 135 -6.76 4.75 2.37
N VAL A 136 -7.04 3.47 2.07
CA VAL A 136 -6.91 2.93 0.71
C VAL A 136 -7.89 3.61 -0.24
N TYR A 137 -9.17 3.69 0.12
CA TYR A 137 -10.18 4.33 -0.74
C TYR A 137 -9.90 5.80 -0.99
N GLU A 138 -9.56 6.56 0.05
CA GLU A 138 -9.15 7.95 -0.11
C GLU A 138 -8.00 8.09 -1.10
N ARG A 139 -6.96 7.26 -0.96
CA ARG A 139 -5.80 7.30 -1.83
C ARG A 139 -6.10 6.91 -3.27
N VAL A 140 -6.98 5.93 -3.50
CA VAL A 140 -7.46 5.58 -4.85
C VAL A 140 -8.14 6.77 -5.50
N MET A 141 -9.09 7.41 -4.79
CA MET A 141 -9.82 8.56 -5.31
C MET A 141 -8.91 9.76 -5.61
N GLU A 142 -7.95 10.05 -4.71
CA GLU A 142 -6.94 11.08 -4.95
C GLU A 142 -6.10 10.84 -6.22
N LEU A 143 -5.67 9.60 -6.43
CA LEU A 143 -4.83 9.24 -7.57
C LEU A 143 -5.59 9.19 -8.89
N MET A 144 -6.89 8.92 -8.84
CA MET A 144 -7.74 8.81 -10.02
C MET A 144 -8.47 10.12 -10.38
N LYS A 145 -8.50 11.12 -9.49
CA LYS A 145 -9.29 12.36 -9.68
C LYS A 145 -9.04 13.09 -11.02
N ASP A 146 -7.84 12.98 -11.55
CA ASP A 146 -7.43 13.67 -12.79
C ASP A 146 -7.52 12.75 -14.03
N TRP A 147 -8.06 11.55 -13.89
CA TRP A 147 -8.26 10.66 -15.03
C TRP A 147 -9.34 11.20 -15.97
N GLN A 148 -9.03 11.32 -17.25
CA GLN A 148 -9.99 11.78 -18.26
C GLN A 148 -11.09 10.76 -18.56
N VAL A 149 -10.76 9.48 -18.43
CA VAL A 149 -11.69 8.36 -18.61
C VAL A 149 -11.70 7.55 -17.32
N MET A 150 -12.84 7.53 -16.65
CA MET A 150 -13.05 6.77 -15.42
C MET A 150 -13.66 5.41 -15.77
N PRO A 151 -13.02 4.30 -15.35
CA PRO A 151 -13.67 2.99 -15.41
C PRO A 151 -14.80 2.91 -14.36
N ASP A 152 -15.69 1.94 -14.51
CA ASP A 152 -16.61 1.55 -13.44
C ASP A 152 -15.78 1.13 -12.21
N LEU A 153 -16.11 1.64 -11.02
CA LEU A 153 -15.36 1.39 -9.81
C LEU A 153 -16.18 0.55 -8.83
#